data_f54f08fcc31394ff242a86023e386410
#
_entry.id   f54f08fcc31394ff242a86023e386410
#
_cell.length_a   1.000
_cell.length_b   1.000
_cell.length_c   1.000
_cell.angle_alpha   90.00
_cell.angle_beta   90.00
_cell.angle_gamma   90.00
#
_symmetry.space_group_name_H-M   'P 1'
#
loop_
_entity.id
_entity.type
_entity.pdbx_description
1 polymer ?
#
loop_
_entity_poly.entity_id
_entity_poly.type
_entity_poly.pdbx_seq_one_letter_code
_entity_poly.pdbx_strand_id
1 'polypeptide(L)'
;MLWDSNQVYQAADAKNYETYIPTEKHIKSFEELQKINPDVIGWIRVNDTNINYPLLQTDDDDTYMNTDAEGKYSLSGAIFLHCGNKPDFSDFNNIIYGHHMEKHMMFGDIGEFTKEQYFNEHPYGNLFFDGKNHGIEFYALMQVDAYNETIFNVCPDTSEEKQAYLLEIIDNALYKRCLLYTSPSP
;
A
#
# COMPACT_ATOMS: atom_id res chain seq x y z
N MET A 1 -10.94 -26.43 -10.65
CA MET A 1 -10.55 -26.77 -9.28
C MET A 1 -11.19 -25.72 -8.40
N LEU A 2 -12.15 -26.09 -7.55
CA LEU A 2 -12.75 -25.13 -6.60
C LEU A 2 -11.74 -24.93 -5.47
N TRP A 3 -11.24 -23.72 -5.34
CA TRP A 3 -10.44 -23.34 -4.18
C TRP A 3 -11.34 -23.32 -2.96
N ASP A 4 -10.96 -24.04 -1.92
CA ASP A 4 -11.61 -23.88 -0.62
C ASP A 4 -11.31 -22.47 -0.09
N SER A 5 -12.33 -21.75 0.39
CA SER A 5 -12.16 -20.40 0.96
C SER A 5 -11.07 -20.32 2.03
N ASN A 6 -10.86 -21.41 2.78
CA ASN A 6 -9.79 -21.49 3.78
C ASN A 6 -8.38 -21.42 3.15
N GLN A 7 -8.17 -22.01 1.97
CA GLN A 7 -6.88 -21.94 1.28
C GLN A 7 -6.55 -20.53 0.81
N VAL A 8 -7.56 -19.78 0.36
CA VAL A 8 -7.37 -18.37 -0.05
C VAL A 8 -6.94 -17.52 1.13
N TYR A 9 -7.58 -17.68 2.29
CA TYR A 9 -7.20 -16.94 3.50
C TYR A 9 -5.83 -17.37 4.03
N GLN A 10 -5.46 -18.65 3.94
CA GLN A 10 -4.11 -19.09 4.32
C GLN A 10 -3.03 -18.48 3.42
N ALA A 11 -3.29 -18.37 2.12
CA ALA A 11 -2.35 -17.74 1.18
C ALA A 11 -2.20 -16.23 1.42
N ALA A 12 -3.27 -15.57 1.89
CA ALA A 12 -3.31 -14.13 2.17
C ALA A 12 -2.68 -13.73 3.51
N ASP A 13 -2.33 -14.69 4.39
CA ASP A 13 -1.83 -14.39 5.75
C ASP A 13 -0.44 -13.73 5.70
N ALA A 14 -0.33 -12.51 6.26
CA ALA A 14 0.92 -11.78 6.38
C ALA A 14 2.03 -12.57 7.10
N LYS A 15 1.66 -13.53 7.95
CA LYS A 15 2.60 -14.42 8.65
C LYS A 15 3.44 -15.26 7.71
N ASN A 16 2.97 -15.54 6.50
CA ASN A 16 3.75 -16.26 5.49
C ASN A 16 5.06 -15.52 5.14
N TYR A 17 5.09 -14.22 5.36
CA TYR A 17 6.22 -13.35 5.01
C TYR A 17 7.00 -12.85 6.23
N GLU A 18 6.66 -13.26 7.46
CA GLU A 18 7.31 -12.74 8.69
C GLU A 18 8.83 -12.88 8.68
N THR A 19 9.36 -13.96 8.07
CA THR A 19 10.80 -14.21 7.99
C THR A 19 11.52 -13.23 7.07
N TYR A 20 10.81 -12.56 6.19
CA TYR A 20 11.37 -11.63 5.19
C TYR A 20 11.25 -10.16 5.60
N ILE A 21 10.63 -9.85 6.75
CA ILE A 21 10.41 -8.46 7.19
C ILE A 21 11.76 -7.73 7.28
N PRO A 22 11.94 -6.63 6.53
CA PRO A 22 13.17 -5.85 6.61
C PRO A 22 13.28 -5.15 7.96
N THR A 23 14.36 -5.38 8.65
CA THR A 23 14.73 -4.66 9.89
C THR A 23 16.16 -4.17 9.75
N GLU A 24 16.55 -3.17 10.55
CA GLU A 24 17.93 -2.66 10.55
C GLU A 24 18.99 -3.77 10.78
N LYS A 25 18.60 -4.87 11.42
CA LYS A 25 19.47 -6.02 11.71
C LYS A 25 19.35 -7.18 10.73
N HIS A 26 18.29 -7.24 9.91
CA HIS A 26 17.93 -8.37 9.06
C HIS A 26 17.55 -7.97 7.63
N ILE A 27 18.34 -7.11 6.99
CA ILE A 27 18.17 -6.77 5.57
C ILE A 27 18.34 -8.03 4.69
N LYS A 28 19.16 -8.99 5.12
CA LYS A 28 19.42 -10.23 4.35
C LYS A 28 18.19 -11.07 4.07
N SER A 29 17.22 -11.10 4.98
CA SER A 29 15.97 -11.84 4.77
C SER A 29 15.10 -11.22 3.69
N PHE A 30 15.05 -9.90 3.61
CA PHE A 30 14.37 -9.18 2.53
C PHE A 30 15.04 -9.45 1.16
N GLU A 31 16.38 -9.44 1.11
CA GLU A 31 17.16 -9.81 -0.09
C GLU A 31 16.90 -11.26 -0.53
N GLU A 32 16.58 -12.17 0.39
CA GLU A 32 16.21 -13.54 0.07
C GLU A 32 14.87 -13.61 -0.66
N LEU A 33 13.87 -12.82 -0.25
CA LEU A 33 12.61 -12.72 -0.97
C LEU A 33 12.81 -12.10 -2.37
N GLN A 34 13.67 -11.09 -2.50
CA GLN A 34 14.02 -10.50 -3.79
C GLN A 34 14.72 -11.49 -4.75
N LYS A 35 15.43 -12.50 -4.23
CA LYS A 35 15.99 -13.58 -5.05
C LYS A 35 14.92 -14.56 -5.54
N ILE A 36 13.85 -14.77 -4.74
CA ILE A 36 12.72 -15.60 -5.12
C ILE A 36 11.88 -14.86 -6.17
N ASN A 37 11.57 -13.58 -5.90
CA ASN A 37 10.82 -12.72 -6.80
C ASN A 37 11.49 -11.35 -6.93
N PRO A 38 12.14 -11.05 -8.07
CA PRO A 38 12.83 -9.79 -8.31
C PRO A 38 11.90 -8.56 -8.34
N ASP A 39 10.59 -8.76 -8.52
CA ASP A 39 9.60 -7.69 -8.55
C ASP A 39 9.29 -7.12 -7.16
N VAL A 40 9.84 -7.69 -6.09
CA VAL A 40 9.74 -7.16 -4.74
C VAL A 40 10.61 -5.90 -4.62
N ILE A 41 9.96 -4.74 -4.55
CA ILE A 41 10.61 -3.42 -4.49
C ILE A 41 10.65 -2.85 -3.07
N GLY A 42 9.81 -3.34 -2.15
CA GLY A 42 9.69 -2.76 -0.83
C GLY A 42 8.82 -3.57 0.13
N TRP A 43 8.42 -2.89 1.21
CA TRP A 43 7.56 -3.45 2.24
C TRP A 43 6.64 -2.39 2.80
N ILE A 44 5.35 -2.69 2.97
CA ILE A 44 4.39 -1.80 3.61
C ILE A 44 3.93 -2.37 4.94
N ARG A 45 3.88 -1.50 5.95
CA ARG A 45 3.32 -1.82 7.25
C ARG A 45 2.46 -0.66 7.75
N VAL A 46 1.25 -0.96 8.20
CA VAL A 46 0.39 -0.02 8.93
C VAL A 46 0.42 -0.38 10.40
N ASN A 47 0.75 0.57 11.27
CA ASN A 47 0.91 0.32 12.70
C ASN A 47 -0.42 -0.13 13.33
N ASP A 48 -0.33 -1.11 14.23
CA ASP A 48 -1.46 -1.66 14.99
C ASP A 48 -2.58 -2.27 14.12
N THR A 49 -2.23 -2.71 12.91
CA THR A 49 -3.10 -3.44 11.98
C THR A 49 -2.45 -4.74 11.49
N ASN A 50 -3.17 -5.55 10.72
CA ASN A 50 -2.61 -6.73 10.07
C ASN A 50 -1.91 -6.44 8.74
N ILE A 51 -1.90 -5.18 8.29
CA ILE A 51 -1.22 -4.78 7.04
C ILE A 51 0.28 -4.77 7.28
N ASN A 52 0.95 -5.83 6.82
CA ASN A 52 2.39 -6.03 6.97
C ASN A 52 2.88 -6.98 5.86
N TYR A 53 3.09 -6.43 4.66
CA TYR A 53 3.28 -7.20 3.44
C TYR A 53 4.45 -6.72 2.59
N PRO A 54 5.07 -7.63 1.80
CA PRO A 54 5.93 -7.22 0.70
C PRO A 54 5.18 -6.30 -0.27
N LEU A 55 5.90 -5.36 -0.87
CA LEU A 55 5.41 -4.48 -1.91
C LEU A 55 6.13 -4.80 -3.22
N LEU A 56 5.34 -5.02 -4.27
CA LEU A 56 5.83 -5.48 -5.57
C LEU A 56 5.54 -4.45 -6.67
N GLN A 57 6.21 -4.58 -7.81
CA GLN A 57 5.89 -3.82 -9.01
C GLN A 57 6.34 -4.61 -10.25
N THR A 58 5.51 -4.59 -11.28
CA THR A 58 5.85 -5.03 -12.64
C THR A 58 5.49 -3.95 -13.66
N ASP A 59 5.60 -4.27 -14.94
CA ASP A 59 5.23 -3.42 -16.06
C ASP A 59 3.73 -3.41 -16.39
N ASP A 60 2.91 -4.13 -15.61
CA ASP A 60 1.44 -4.12 -15.69
C ASP A 60 0.80 -4.10 -14.29
N ASP A 61 -0.51 -3.80 -14.22
CA ASP A 61 -1.29 -3.80 -12.97
C ASP A 61 -2.13 -5.08 -12.79
N ASP A 62 -2.03 -6.06 -13.69
CA ASP A 62 -2.85 -7.28 -13.68
C ASP A 62 -2.15 -8.46 -13.02
N THR A 63 -0.84 -8.57 -13.17
CA THR A 63 -0.03 -9.73 -12.71
C THR A 63 -0.25 -10.03 -11.24
N TYR A 64 -0.16 -9.01 -10.37
CA TYR A 64 -0.29 -9.19 -8.92
C TYR A 64 -1.72 -9.15 -8.39
N MET A 65 -2.70 -9.06 -9.26
CA MET A 65 -4.09 -9.30 -8.87
C MET A 65 -4.34 -10.78 -8.52
N ASN A 66 -3.57 -11.71 -9.11
CA ASN A 66 -3.73 -13.15 -8.91
C ASN A 66 -2.40 -13.90 -8.70
N THR A 67 -1.35 -13.20 -8.27
CA THR A 67 -0.03 -13.78 -8.00
C THR A 67 0.45 -13.28 -6.64
N ASP A 68 0.94 -14.18 -5.80
CA ASP A 68 1.49 -13.84 -4.49
C ASP A 68 2.92 -13.29 -4.58
N ALA A 69 3.48 -12.85 -3.45
CA ALA A 69 4.80 -12.24 -3.41
C ALA A 69 5.95 -13.23 -3.70
N GLU A 70 5.70 -14.53 -3.71
CA GLU A 70 6.68 -15.55 -4.15
C GLU A 70 6.55 -15.91 -5.64
N GLY A 71 5.63 -15.24 -6.38
CA GLY A 71 5.38 -15.50 -7.79
C GLY A 71 4.48 -16.70 -8.08
N LYS A 72 3.72 -17.16 -7.08
CA LYS A 72 2.79 -18.27 -7.23
C LYS A 72 1.36 -17.76 -7.44
N TYR A 73 0.57 -18.53 -8.21
CA TYR A 73 -0.84 -18.19 -8.37
C TYR A 73 -1.58 -18.17 -7.01
N SER A 74 -2.26 -17.08 -6.72
CA SER A 74 -3.05 -16.87 -5.51
C SER A 74 -4.24 -15.96 -5.80
N LEU A 75 -5.44 -16.36 -5.38
CA LEU A 75 -6.65 -15.51 -5.51
C LEU A 75 -6.61 -14.27 -4.62
N SER A 76 -5.74 -14.23 -3.62
CA SER A 76 -5.52 -13.04 -2.78
C SER A 76 -4.60 -12.02 -3.44
N GLY A 77 -3.90 -12.40 -4.51
CA GLY A 77 -2.89 -11.55 -5.13
C GLY A 77 -1.77 -11.14 -4.17
N ALA A 78 -1.17 -10.00 -4.44
CA ALA A 78 -0.18 -9.34 -3.59
C ALA A 78 -0.51 -7.85 -3.42
N ILE A 79 0.30 -7.15 -2.63
CA ILE A 79 0.27 -5.69 -2.55
C ILE A 79 1.28 -5.16 -3.57
N PHE A 80 0.87 -4.26 -4.45
CA PHE A 80 1.74 -3.79 -5.53
C PHE A 80 1.57 -2.30 -5.85
N LEU A 81 2.65 -1.69 -6.32
CA LEU A 81 2.71 -0.31 -6.81
C LEU A 81 2.25 -0.28 -8.27
N HIS A 82 1.46 0.72 -8.64
CA HIS A 82 1.01 0.95 -10.02
C HIS A 82 2.20 0.93 -11.00
N CYS A 83 2.04 0.25 -12.14
CA CYS A 83 3.10 0.06 -13.14
C CYS A 83 3.68 1.37 -13.69
N GLY A 84 2.89 2.44 -13.77
CA GLY A 84 3.32 3.76 -14.21
C GLY A 84 4.07 4.59 -13.17
N ASN A 85 4.15 4.15 -11.91
CA ASN A 85 4.91 4.83 -10.87
C ASN A 85 6.39 4.44 -10.88
N LYS A 86 7.22 5.33 -10.37
CA LYS A 86 8.64 5.03 -10.14
C LYS A 86 8.82 4.25 -8.85
N PRO A 87 9.67 3.20 -8.85
CA PRO A 87 9.89 2.35 -7.69
C PRO A 87 10.59 3.05 -6.52
N ASP A 88 11.12 4.25 -6.74
CA ASP A 88 11.72 5.10 -5.70
C ASP A 88 10.72 6.05 -5.02
N PHE A 89 9.43 5.96 -5.36
CA PHE A 89 8.34 6.78 -4.83
C PHE A 89 8.54 8.28 -4.99
N SER A 90 9.30 8.71 -6.00
CA SER A 90 9.58 10.13 -6.29
C SER A 90 8.43 10.84 -7.03
N ASP A 91 7.40 10.12 -7.45
CA ASP A 91 6.24 10.71 -8.10
C ASP A 91 5.36 11.48 -7.10
N PHE A 92 4.59 12.43 -7.60
CA PHE A 92 3.65 13.18 -6.78
C PHE A 92 2.54 12.31 -6.19
N ASN A 93 2.03 11.36 -6.96
CA ASN A 93 1.02 10.40 -6.55
C ASN A 93 1.53 8.98 -6.81
N ASN A 94 1.69 8.20 -5.75
CA ASN A 94 2.12 6.80 -5.82
C ASN A 94 0.95 5.92 -5.38
N ILE A 95 0.44 5.08 -6.27
CA ILE A 95 -0.75 4.28 -6.05
C ILE A 95 -0.35 2.85 -5.70
N ILE A 96 -0.71 2.41 -4.51
CA ILE A 96 -0.49 1.04 -4.04
C ILE A 96 -1.82 0.31 -4.02
N TYR A 97 -1.88 -0.80 -4.73
CA TYR A 97 -3.05 -1.67 -4.82
C TYR A 97 -2.95 -2.86 -3.89
N GLY A 98 -4.10 -3.37 -3.50
CA GLY A 98 -4.22 -4.62 -2.77
C GLY A 98 -5.68 -5.01 -2.60
N HIS A 99 -5.96 -6.32 -2.56
CA HIS A 99 -7.31 -6.80 -2.33
C HIS A 99 -7.82 -6.40 -0.94
N HIS A 100 -9.07 -5.92 -0.89
CA HIS A 100 -9.80 -5.80 0.36
C HIS A 100 -10.43 -7.17 0.68
N MET A 101 -9.91 -7.87 1.69
CA MET A 101 -10.37 -9.18 2.06
C MET A 101 -10.98 -9.20 3.47
N GLU A 102 -11.95 -10.10 3.68
CA GLU A 102 -12.45 -10.40 5.03
C GLU A 102 -11.35 -10.93 5.94
N LYS A 103 -11.63 -11.02 7.24
CA LYS A 103 -10.72 -11.50 8.28
C LYS A 103 -9.43 -10.67 8.38
N HIS A 104 -9.50 -9.39 8.02
CA HIS A 104 -8.39 -8.44 8.13
C HIS A 104 -7.13 -8.85 7.32
N MET A 105 -7.33 -9.54 6.20
CA MET A 105 -6.25 -9.95 5.31
C MET A 105 -6.02 -8.91 4.20
N MET A 106 -4.81 -8.87 3.68
CA MET A 106 -4.39 -7.92 2.66
C MET A 106 -4.70 -6.48 3.11
N PHE A 107 -5.47 -5.70 2.34
CA PHE A 107 -5.97 -4.38 2.72
C PHE A 107 -7.34 -4.41 3.42
N GLY A 108 -7.74 -5.57 3.98
CA GLY A 108 -9.02 -5.70 4.69
C GLY A 108 -9.19 -4.74 5.86
N ASP A 109 -8.11 -4.42 6.58
CA ASP A 109 -8.14 -3.45 7.69
C ASP A 109 -8.44 -2.02 7.24
N ILE A 110 -8.24 -1.67 5.96
CA ILE A 110 -8.62 -0.33 5.46
C ILE A 110 -10.12 -0.08 5.62
N GLY A 111 -10.95 -1.13 5.58
CA GLY A 111 -12.37 -1.02 5.86
C GLY A 111 -12.69 -0.50 7.28
N GLU A 112 -11.84 -0.80 8.26
CA GLU A 112 -12.00 -0.32 9.64
C GLU A 112 -11.79 1.19 9.77
N PHE A 113 -10.99 1.79 8.88
CA PHE A 113 -10.76 3.24 8.83
C PHE A 113 -12.04 4.04 8.50
N THR A 114 -13.11 3.39 8.03
CA THR A 114 -14.44 4.02 7.90
C THR A 114 -15.07 4.37 9.24
N LYS A 115 -14.52 3.88 10.34
CA LYS A 115 -14.88 4.26 11.71
C LYS A 115 -13.95 5.40 12.15
N GLU A 116 -14.50 6.55 12.48
CA GLU A 116 -13.74 7.76 12.83
C GLU A 116 -12.73 7.52 13.97
N GLN A 117 -13.13 6.77 14.99
CA GLN A 117 -12.25 6.42 16.09
C GLN A 117 -11.03 5.62 15.59
N TYR A 118 -11.26 4.59 14.76
CA TYR A 118 -10.19 3.76 14.22
C TYR A 118 -9.24 4.58 13.33
N PHE A 119 -9.80 5.42 12.44
CA PHE A 119 -9.00 6.35 11.65
C PHE A 119 -8.09 7.21 12.53
N ASN A 120 -8.62 7.78 13.63
CA ASN A 120 -7.86 8.64 14.53
C ASN A 120 -6.78 7.90 15.33
N GLU A 121 -7.02 6.65 15.71
CA GLU A 121 -6.10 5.83 16.50
C GLU A 121 -4.95 5.22 15.65
N HIS A 122 -5.10 5.12 14.32
CA HIS A 122 -4.12 4.50 13.41
C HIS A 122 -3.54 5.50 12.41
N PRO A 123 -2.83 6.55 12.85
CA PRO A 123 -2.36 7.61 11.96
C PRO A 123 -1.13 7.25 11.15
N TYR A 124 -0.35 6.23 11.54
CA TYR A 124 0.99 6.02 11.04
C TYR A 124 1.22 4.62 10.47
N GLY A 125 2.13 4.56 9.53
CA GLY A 125 2.68 3.33 8.98
C GLY A 125 4.13 3.54 8.54
N ASN A 126 4.68 2.52 7.90
CA ASN A 126 6.03 2.54 7.36
C ASN A 126 6.03 1.95 5.95
N LEU A 127 6.84 2.53 5.10
CA LEU A 127 7.17 2.04 3.79
C LEU A 127 8.69 1.83 3.72
N PHE A 128 9.11 0.59 3.53
CA PHE A 128 10.52 0.26 3.34
C PHE A 128 10.82 0.18 1.85
N PHE A 129 11.74 0.98 1.37
CA PHE A 129 12.29 0.93 0.01
C PHE A 129 13.67 1.58 0.02
N ASP A 130 14.49 1.35 -1.01
CA ASP A 130 15.86 1.87 -1.10
C ASP A 130 16.69 1.59 0.18
N GLY A 131 16.48 0.42 0.79
CA GLY A 131 17.20 -0.02 1.99
C GLY A 131 16.87 0.74 3.27
N LYS A 132 15.80 1.56 3.31
CA LYS A 132 15.43 2.41 4.43
C LYS A 132 13.94 2.36 4.74
N ASN A 133 13.60 2.59 6.02
CA ASN A 133 12.23 2.83 6.45
C ASN A 133 11.87 4.31 6.28
N HIS A 134 10.75 4.55 5.62
CA HIS A 134 10.11 5.85 5.49
C HIS A 134 8.79 5.83 6.26
N GLY A 135 8.60 6.77 7.17
CA GLY A 135 7.33 6.95 7.86
C GLY A 135 6.26 7.45 6.91
N ILE A 136 5.06 6.89 7.00
CA ILE A 136 3.88 7.39 6.30
C ILE A 136 2.82 7.81 7.30
N GLU A 137 2.07 8.85 6.96
CA GLU A 137 0.95 9.34 7.76
C GLU A 137 -0.34 9.30 6.93
N PHE A 138 -1.36 8.64 7.47
CA PHE A 138 -2.68 8.60 6.86
C PHE A 138 -3.44 9.87 7.20
N TYR A 139 -3.51 10.81 6.27
CA TYR A 139 -4.14 12.11 6.52
C TYR A 139 -5.60 12.18 6.05
N ALA A 140 -6.02 11.32 5.14
CA ALA A 140 -7.37 11.29 4.63
C ALA A 140 -7.84 9.87 4.32
N LEU A 141 -9.13 9.61 4.51
CA LEU A 141 -9.83 8.44 4.00
C LEU A 141 -10.86 8.88 2.99
N MET A 142 -10.86 8.25 1.83
CA MET A 142 -11.82 8.50 0.76
C MET A 142 -12.47 7.19 0.31
N GLN A 143 -13.69 7.33 -0.20
CA GLN A 143 -14.34 6.29 -0.97
C GLN A 143 -14.67 6.90 -2.34
N VAL A 144 -13.99 6.44 -3.37
CA VAL A 144 -14.06 7.00 -4.73
C VAL A 144 -14.46 5.94 -5.74
N ASP A 145 -15.00 6.40 -6.87
CA ASP A 145 -15.23 5.54 -8.03
C ASP A 145 -13.89 5.07 -8.62
N ALA A 146 -13.83 3.81 -9.07
CA ALA A 146 -12.63 3.24 -9.67
C ALA A 146 -12.17 3.95 -10.96
N TYR A 147 -13.07 4.72 -11.59
CA TYR A 147 -12.79 5.51 -12.78
C TYR A 147 -12.52 6.99 -12.48
N ASN A 148 -12.24 7.36 -11.24
CA ASN A 148 -11.90 8.73 -10.88
C ASN A 148 -10.51 9.09 -11.43
N GLU A 149 -10.48 9.75 -12.60
CA GLU A 149 -9.26 10.08 -13.33
C GLU A 149 -8.33 11.03 -12.54
N THR A 150 -8.86 11.84 -11.63
CA THR A 150 -8.06 12.76 -10.82
C THR A 150 -7.27 12.01 -9.75
N ILE A 151 -7.92 11.12 -9.00
CA ILE A 151 -7.29 10.36 -7.90
C ILE A 151 -6.33 9.30 -8.44
N PHE A 152 -6.67 8.67 -9.57
CA PHE A 152 -5.83 7.63 -10.18
C PHE A 152 -4.83 8.17 -11.22
N ASN A 153 -4.65 9.51 -11.34
CA ASN A 153 -3.58 10.08 -12.12
C ASN A 153 -2.24 9.92 -11.37
N VAL A 154 -1.37 9.04 -11.84
CA VAL A 154 -0.05 8.78 -11.25
C VAL A 154 0.98 9.87 -11.54
N CYS A 155 0.79 10.62 -12.63
CA CYS A 155 1.74 11.64 -13.10
C CYS A 155 1.04 12.98 -13.35
N PRO A 156 0.51 13.66 -12.34
CA PRO A 156 0.03 15.02 -12.52
C PRO A 156 1.23 15.93 -12.79
N ASP A 157 1.37 16.41 -14.03
CA ASP A 157 2.54 17.16 -14.48
C ASP A 157 2.41 18.66 -14.16
N THR A 158 1.19 19.19 -14.23
CA THR A 158 0.94 20.62 -14.03
C THR A 158 0.59 20.96 -12.58
N SER A 159 0.81 22.24 -12.23
CA SER A 159 0.39 22.75 -10.91
C SER A 159 -1.12 22.67 -10.73
N GLU A 160 -1.88 22.85 -11.80
CA GLU A 160 -3.34 22.78 -11.84
C GLU A 160 -3.82 21.36 -11.56
N GLU A 161 -3.22 20.34 -12.15
CA GLU A 161 -3.55 18.93 -11.89
C GLU A 161 -3.23 18.53 -10.44
N LYS A 162 -2.07 18.93 -9.93
CA LYS A 162 -1.70 18.71 -8.52
C LYS A 162 -2.68 19.39 -7.56
N GLN A 163 -3.09 20.60 -7.89
CA GLN A 163 -4.09 21.34 -7.10
C GLN A 163 -5.46 20.65 -7.17
N ALA A 164 -5.89 20.20 -8.35
CA ALA A 164 -7.15 19.47 -8.52
C ALA A 164 -7.17 18.19 -7.69
N TYR A 165 -6.06 17.42 -7.69
CA TYR A 165 -5.90 16.22 -6.85
C TYR A 165 -6.06 16.54 -5.36
N LEU A 166 -5.40 17.59 -4.86
CA LEU A 166 -5.50 17.97 -3.45
C LEU A 166 -6.91 18.46 -3.08
N LEU A 167 -7.57 19.23 -3.96
CA LEU A 167 -8.94 19.68 -3.75
C LEU A 167 -9.92 18.52 -3.74
N GLU A 168 -9.75 17.56 -4.65
CA GLU A 168 -10.57 16.34 -4.68
C GLU A 168 -10.53 15.59 -3.34
N ILE A 169 -9.35 15.46 -2.74
CA ILE A 169 -9.21 14.84 -1.43
C ILE A 169 -9.86 15.70 -0.34
N ILE A 170 -9.62 17.03 -0.34
CA ILE A 170 -10.16 17.94 0.68
C ILE A 170 -11.69 17.92 0.69
N ASP A 171 -12.30 17.90 -0.50
CA ASP A 171 -13.76 18.03 -0.65
C ASP A 171 -14.50 16.71 -0.44
N ASN A 172 -13.87 15.56 -0.77
CA ASN A 172 -14.52 14.26 -0.79
C ASN A 172 -14.04 13.29 0.30
N ALA A 173 -13.05 13.66 1.14
CA ALA A 173 -12.62 12.79 2.22
C ALA A 173 -13.72 12.58 3.27
N LEU A 174 -13.97 11.32 3.64
CA LEU A 174 -14.85 10.94 4.75
C LEU A 174 -14.28 11.46 6.07
N TYR A 175 -12.98 11.27 6.25
CA TYR A 175 -12.20 11.78 7.38
C TYR A 175 -10.89 12.35 6.89
N LYS A 176 -10.44 13.43 7.51
CA LYS A 176 -9.13 14.05 7.24
C LYS A 176 -8.50 14.60 8.51
N ARG A 177 -7.18 14.52 8.60
CA ARG A 177 -6.39 15.19 9.63
C ARG A 177 -5.95 16.56 9.13
N CYS A 178 -5.92 17.53 10.03
CA CYS A 178 -5.28 18.81 9.74
C CYS A 178 -3.76 18.57 9.76
N LEU A 179 -3.14 18.57 8.60
CA LEU A 179 -1.68 18.65 8.53
C LEU A 179 -1.30 20.04 9.03
N LEU A 180 -0.84 20.14 10.28
CA LEU A 180 -0.22 21.36 10.74
C LEU A 180 1.05 21.54 9.92
N TYR A 181 1.01 22.48 8.98
CA TYR A 181 2.18 22.99 8.31
C TYR A 181 3.05 23.65 9.38
N THR A 182 3.95 22.87 9.99
CA THR A 182 5.06 23.48 10.71
C THR A 182 5.97 24.02 9.64
N SER A 183 5.77 25.29 9.30
CA SER A 183 6.72 26.07 8.53
C SER A 183 8.11 25.87 9.17
N PRO A 184 9.14 25.44 8.44
CA PRO A 184 10.48 25.47 9.00
C PRO A 184 10.74 26.92 9.42
N SER A 185 11.01 27.12 10.72
CA SER A 185 11.45 28.43 11.22
C SER A 185 12.69 28.89 10.44
N PRO A 186 12.76 30.15 10.10
CA PRO A 186 13.88 30.74 9.36
C PRO A 186 15.21 30.59 10.09
#